data_23380f71ffdb40c7166c133c8283a133
#
_entry.id   23380f71ffdb40c7166c133c8283a133
#
_cell.length_a   1.000
_cell.length_b   1.000
_cell.length_c   1.000
_cell.angle_alpha   90.00
_cell.angle_beta   90.00
_cell.angle_gamma   90.00
#
_symmetry.space_group_name_H-M   'P 1'
#
loop_
_entity.id
_entity.type
_entity.pdbx_description
1 polymer ?
#
loop_
_entity_poly.entity_id
_entity_poly.type
_entity_poly.pdbx_seq_one_letter_code
_entity_poly.pdbx_strand_id
1 'polypeptide(L)'
;MTSEPIMLSTVGVAASGRQPTIPELKEVLADSSEIDRSSINAWEDTEFRQAVESTGRRKLIMTALWTEMCLAFPSLDALQAGYEVYPVVDAVAGTSPEAHRAGLQRIVQAGAQPISWVGLAGELQRDWVRRGTAREVVDIVLTARLLKAA
;
A
#
# COMPACT_ATOMS: atom_id res chain seq x y z
N MET A 1 20.07 -7.08 -1.67
CA MET A 1 18.75 -6.69 -2.20
C MET A 1 18.60 -5.20 -1.94
N THR A 2 18.36 -4.39 -2.96
CA THR A 2 17.93 -3.00 -2.72
C THR A 2 16.54 -3.08 -2.11
N SER A 3 16.37 -2.59 -0.87
CA SER A 3 15.05 -2.49 -0.26
C SER A 3 14.16 -1.61 -1.13
N GLU A 4 12.93 -2.04 -1.40
CA GLU A 4 11.95 -1.17 -2.07
C GLU A 4 11.64 0.01 -1.15
N PRO A 5 11.62 1.26 -1.66
CA PRO A 5 11.29 2.42 -0.84
C PRO A 5 9.84 2.35 -0.39
N ILE A 6 9.60 2.59 0.90
CA ILE A 6 8.27 2.58 1.50
C ILE A 6 7.92 3.99 1.96
N MET A 7 6.79 4.51 1.52
CA MET A 7 6.22 5.79 1.96
C MET A 7 5.02 5.50 2.87
N LEU A 8 5.16 5.83 4.13
CA LEU A 8 4.08 5.76 5.11
C LEU A 8 3.44 7.13 5.23
N SER A 9 2.11 7.18 5.19
CA SER A 9 1.40 8.45 5.32
C SER A 9 0.19 8.35 6.23
N THR A 10 0.06 9.33 7.12
CA THR A 10 -1.10 9.52 8.00
C THR A 10 -1.89 10.75 7.60
N VAL A 11 -3.05 10.95 8.21
CA VAL A 11 -3.94 12.09 7.94
C VAL A 11 -4.30 12.79 9.23
N GLY A 12 -3.73 13.97 9.45
CA GLY A 12 -4.12 14.88 10.53
C GLY A 12 -3.86 14.35 11.92
N VAL A 13 -2.84 13.53 12.12
CA VAL A 13 -2.43 13.04 13.45
C VAL A 13 -2.00 14.20 14.32
N ALA A 14 -1.09 15.04 13.82
CA ALA A 14 -0.59 16.20 14.56
C ALA A 14 -1.65 17.31 14.68
N ALA A 15 -2.39 17.60 13.60
CA ALA A 15 -3.33 18.72 13.56
C ALA A 15 -4.68 18.45 14.21
N SER A 16 -5.16 17.20 14.21
CA SER A 16 -6.53 16.86 14.62
C SER A 16 -6.60 15.75 15.67
N GLY A 17 -5.46 15.27 16.18
CA GLY A 17 -5.40 14.18 17.16
C GLY A 17 -5.97 12.85 16.65
N ARG A 18 -5.94 12.61 15.34
CA ARG A 18 -6.38 11.35 14.76
C ARG A 18 -5.46 10.21 15.16
N GLN A 19 -5.91 8.99 14.93
CA GLN A 19 -5.13 7.80 15.26
C GLN A 19 -3.82 7.77 14.45
N PRO A 20 -2.67 7.61 15.10
CA PRO A 20 -1.41 7.38 14.41
C PRO A 20 -1.38 5.99 13.77
N THR A 21 -0.31 5.71 13.04
CA THR A 21 -0.04 4.37 12.54
C THR A 21 -0.04 3.36 13.69
N ILE A 22 -0.72 2.23 13.51
CA ILE A 22 -0.81 1.17 14.53
C ILE A 22 0.58 0.64 14.89
N PRO A 23 0.81 0.25 16.16
CA PRO A 23 2.13 -0.18 16.64
C PRO A 23 2.73 -1.32 15.83
N GLU A 24 1.93 -2.30 15.43
CA GLU A 24 2.37 -3.47 14.66
C GLU A 24 2.94 -3.09 13.30
N LEU A 25 2.32 -2.12 12.63
CA LEU A 25 2.82 -1.63 11.35
C LEU A 25 4.05 -0.73 11.55
N LYS A 26 4.07 0.06 12.60
CA LYS A 26 5.21 0.92 12.96
C LYS A 26 6.46 0.10 13.30
N GLU A 27 6.31 -1.04 13.94
CA GLU A 27 7.42 -1.94 14.29
C GLU A 27 8.11 -2.50 13.02
N VAL A 28 7.33 -2.95 12.02
CA VAL A 28 7.89 -3.48 10.77
C VAL A 28 8.37 -2.40 9.79
N LEU A 29 7.96 -1.15 9.99
CA LEU A 29 8.33 0.01 9.18
C LEU A 29 9.17 1.03 9.94
N ALA A 30 9.92 0.61 10.96
CA ALA A 30 10.66 1.50 11.86
C ALA A 30 11.62 2.47 11.14
N ASP A 31 12.18 2.05 10.02
CA ASP A 31 13.10 2.85 9.21
C ASP A 31 12.39 3.71 8.13
N SER A 32 11.06 3.65 8.04
CA SER A 32 10.30 4.38 7.03
C SER A 32 9.90 5.76 7.53
N SER A 33 10.05 6.78 6.68
CA SER A 33 9.57 8.12 6.96
C SER A 33 8.04 8.14 6.96
N GLU A 34 7.44 8.78 7.98
CA GLU A 34 5.99 8.97 8.09
C GLU A 34 5.66 10.42 7.72
N ILE A 35 4.81 10.61 6.73
CA ILE A 35 4.35 11.92 6.26
C ILE A 35 2.92 12.13 6.75
N ASP A 36 2.71 13.08 7.66
CA ASP A 36 1.38 13.44 8.17
C ASP A 36 0.78 14.59 7.36
N ARG A 37 -0.20 14.30 6.56
CA ARG A 37 -0.87 15.23 5.67
C ARG A 37 -2.26 15.67 6.19
N SER A 38 -2.78 16.76 5.70
CA SER A 38 -4.17 17.21 5.96
C SER A 38 -5.13 16.79 4.83
N SER A 39 -4.63 16.60 3.61
CA SER A 39 -5.43 16.22 2.45
C SER A 39 -5.94 14.77 2.54
N ILE A 40 -7.16 14.52 2.07
CA ILE A 40 -7.69 13.14 1.93
C ILE A 40 -6.90 12.40 0.86
N ASN A 41 -6.63 13.07 -0.25
CA ASN A 41 -5.85 12.56 -1.36
C ASN A 41 -4.35 12.80 -1.12
N ALA A 42 -3.60 11.74 -0.90
CA ALA A 42 -2.16 11.84 -0.69
C ALA A 42 -1.41 12.47 -1.88
N TRP A 43 -1.93 12.32 -3.10
CA TRP A 43 -1.30 12.89 -4.31
C TRP A 43 -1.38 14.42 -4.36
N GLU A 44 -2.34 15.03 -3.67
CA GLU A 44 -2.45 16.48 -3.51
C GLU A 44 -1.46 17.06 -2.48
N ASP A 45 -0.92 16.22 -1.61
CA ASP A 45 0.12 16.61 -0.67
C ASP A 45 1.48 16.69 -1.39
N THR A 46 2.12 17.85 -1.31
CA THR A 46 3.36 18.13 -2.05
C THR A 46 4.52 17.31 -1.51
N GLU A 47 4.63 17.14 -0.19
CA GLU A 47 5.71 16.37 0.43
C GLU A 47 5.60 14.90 0.07
N PHE A 48 4.40 14.32 0.19
CA PHE A 48 4.15 12.94 -0.20
C PHE A 48 4.48 12.69 -1.68
N ARG A 49 3.97 13.55 -2.58
CA ARG A 49 4.22 13.42 -4.02
C ARG A 49 5.71 13.53 -4.35
N GLN A 50 6.41 14.50 -3.78
CA GLN A 50 7.85 14.65 -3.99
C GLN A 50 8.64 13.45 -3.45
N ALA A 51 8.24 12.88 -2.31
CA ALA A 51 8.84 11.67 -1.77
C ALA A 51 8.70 10.49 -2.75
N VAL A 52 7.52 10.30 -3.34
CA VAL A 52 7.30 9.28 -4.37
C VAL A 52 8.13 9.54 -5.62
N GLU A 53 8.10 10.76 -6.15
CA GLU A 53 8.83 11.17 -7.36
C GLU A 53 10.35 10.98 -7.20
N SER A 54 10.88 11.29 -6.02
CA SER A 54 12.33 11.20 -5.72
C SER A 54 12.86 9.76 -5.78
N THR A 55 12.00 8.75 -5.66
CA THR A 55 12.39 7.33 -5.80
C THR A 55 12.78 6.97 -7.23
N GLY A 56 12.34 7.73 -8.22
CA GLY A 56 12.48 7.41 -9.64
C GLY A 56 11.72 6.17 -10.09
N ARG A 57 10.93 5.55 -9.20
CA ARG A 57 10.11 4.35 -9.52
C ARG A 57 8.85 4.76 -10.25
N ARG A 58 8.37 3.89 -11.13
CA ARG A 58 7.14 4.12 -11.91
C ARG A 58 6.03 3.14 -11.56
N LYS A 59 6.31 2.13 -10.74
CA LYS A 59 5.35 1.15 -10.25
C LYS A 59 5.07 1.43 -8.78
N LEU A 60 3.80 1.59 -8.43
CA LEU A 60 3.34 1.87 -7.09
C LEU A 60 2.51 0.70 -6.57
N ILE A 61 3.01 0.03 -5.55
CA ILE A 61 2.24 -0.92 -4.75
C ILE A 61 1.53 -0.10 -3.68
N MET A 62 0.21 -0.15 -3.64
CA MET A 62 -0.57 0.74 -2.79
C MET A 62 -1.50 -0.02 -1.85
N THR A 63 -1.44 0.37 -0.58
CA THR A 63 -2.38 -0.03 0.47
C THR A 63 -2.89 1.21 1.18
N ALA A 64 -4.12 1.22 1.64
CA ALA A 64 -4.67 2.34 2.42
C ALA A 64 -5.99 1.96 3.11
N LEU A 65 -6.37 2.75 4.10
CA LEU A 65 -7.71 2.87 4.66
C LEU A 65 -8.19 4.33 4.48
N TRP A 66 -9.28 4.59 3.80
CA TRP A 66 -10.28 3.66 3.26
C TRP A 66 -10.09 3.50 1.75
N THR A 67 -10.50 2.32 1.24
CA THR A 67 -10.35 1.98 -0.19
C THR A 67 -10.97 3.02 -1.12
N GLU A 68 -12.19 3.49 -0.82
CA GLU A 68 -12.95 4.43 -1.66
C GLU A 68 -12.43 5.86 -1.63
N MET A 69 -11.53 6.19 -0.71
CA MET A 69 -10.95 7.53 -0.55
C MET A 69 -9.42 7.49 -0.63
N CYS A 70 -8.76 7.15 0.48
CA CYS A 70 -7.31 7.26 0.61
C CYS A 70 -6.50 6.29 -0.27
N LEU A 71 -7.14 5.26 -0.83
CA LEU A 71 -6.57 4.46 -1.90
C LEU A 71 -7.02 4.97 -3.27
N ALA A 72 -8.33 5.17 -3.47
CA ALA A 72 -8.88 5.46 -4.78
C ALA A 72 -8.39 6.79 -5.36
N PHE A 73 -8.41 7.88 -4.58
CA PHE A 73 -8.05 9.20 -5.09
C PHE A 73 -6.57 9.28 -5.52
N PRO A 74 -5.59 8.93 -4.68
CA PRO A 74 -4.20 8.97 -5.12
C PRO A 74 -3.88 7.94 -6.21
N SER A 75 -4.60 6.80 -6.28
CA SER A 75 -4.44 5.84 -7.38
C SER A 75 -4.84 6.44 -8.72
N LEU A 76 -5.98 7.17 -8.77
CA LEU A 76 -6.45 7.81 -10.00
C LEU A 76 -5.47 8.88 -10.48
N ASP A 77 -4.99 9.72 -9.59
CA ASP A 77 -4.05 10.78 -9.93
C ASP A 77 -2.67 10.22 -10.32
N ALA A 78 -2.20 9.18 -9.64
CA ALA A 78 -0.97 8.51 -10.01
C ALA A 78 -1.05 7.87 -11.41
N LEU A 79 -2.18 7.21 -11.73
CA LEU A 79 -2.42 6.67 -13.07
C LEU A 79 -2.42 7.79 -14.13
N GLN A 80 -3.07 8.93 -13.84
CA GLN A 80 -3.06 10.09 -14.74
C GLN A 80 -1.66 10.68 -14.91
N ALA A 81 -0.81 10.62 -13.87
CA ALA A 81 0.58 11.03 -13.91
C ALA A 81 1.51 10.00 -14.59
N GLY A 82 0.97 8.90 -15.13
CA GLY A 82 1.70 7.89 -15.89
C GLY A 82 2.41 6.84 -15.03
N TYR A 83 1.98 6.65 -13.78
CA TYR A 83 2.44 5.53 -12.96
C TYR A 83 1.63 4.27 -13.25
N GLU A 84 2.24 3.12 -13.05
CA GLU A 84 1.55 1.84 -12.95
C GLU A 84 1.14 1.61 -11.49
N VAL A 85 -0.15 1.38 -11.22
CA VAL A 85 -0.68 1.27 -9.86
C VAL A 85 -1.17 -0.15 -9.58
N TYR A 86 -0.67 -0.72 -8.49
CA TYR A 86 -0.94 -2.08 -8.02
C TYR A 86 -1.59 -2.03 -6.62
N PRO A 87 -2.92 -1.91 -6.52
CA PRO A 87 -3.61 -1.98 -5.23
C PRO A 87 -3.58 -3.41 -4.70
N VAL A 88 -3.17 -3.57 -3.43
CA VAL A 88 -3.16 -4.88 -2.76
C VAL A 88 -4.53 -5.12 -2.13
N VAL A 89 -5.40 -5.81 -2.84
CA VAL A 89 -6.84 -5.85 -2.58
C VAL A 89 -7.25 -6.49 -1.25
N ASP A 90 -6.42 -7.35 -0.69
CA ASP A 90 -6.60 -8.01 0.59
C ASP A 90 -5.77 -7.40 1.73
N ALA A 91 -5.14 -6.25 1.48
CA ALA A 91 -4.46 -5.39 2.45
C ALA A 91 -5.07 -3.97 2.51
N VAL A 92 -6.32 -3.82 2.08
CA VAL A 92 -7.10 -2.58 2.10
C VAL A 92 -8.53 -2.88 2.59
N ALA A 93 -9.19 -1.87 3.14
CA ALA A 93 -10.59 -2.00 3.57
C ALA A 93 -11.35 -0.69 3.31
N GLY A 94 -12.66 -0.80 3.06
CA GLY A 94 -13.57 0.33 2.92
C GLY A 94 -14.43 0.52 4.16
N THR A 95 -15.24 1.57 4.17
CA THR A 95 -16.22 1.86 5.22
C THR A 95 -17.38 0.84 5.24
N SER A 96 -17.58 0.14 4.12
CA SER A 96 -18.48 -1.00 3.99
C SER A 96 -17.98 -1.93 2.87
N PRO A 97 -18.45 -3.18 2.79
CA PRO A 97 -18.15 -4.07 1.67
C PRO A 97 -18.52 -3.47 0.30
N GLU A 98 -19.63 -2.72 0.24
CA GLU A 98 -20.08 -2.03 -0.98
C GLU A 98 -19.12 -0.89 -1.37
N ALA A 99 -18.71 -0.06 -0.41
CA ALA A 99 -17.78 1.04 -0.62
C ALA A 99 -16.41 0.51 -1.06
N HIS A 100 -15.92 -0.54 -0.41
CA HIS A 100 -14.68 -1.22 -0.79
C HIS A 100 -14.73 -1.72 -2.24
N ARG A 101 -15.79 -2.46 -2.61
CA ARG A 101 -15.95 -2.95 -3.98
C ARG A 101 -16.03 -1.82 -5.00
N ALA A 102 -16.81 -0.77 -4.70
CA ALA A 102 -16.94 0.38 -5.58
C ALA A 102 -15.60 1.12 -5.77
N GLY A 103 -14.83 1.31 -4.70
CA GLY A 103 -13.50 1.91 -4.74
C GLY A 103 -12.54 1.11 -5.62
N LEU A 104 -12.45 -0.21 -5.41
CA LEU A 104 -11.60 -1.09 -6.23
C LEU A 104 -12.04 -1.09 -7.69
N GLN A 105 -13.35 -1.23 -7.96
CA GLN A 105 -13.85 -1.23 -9.34
C GLN A 105 -13.49 0.08 -10.06
N ARG A 106 -13.61 1.23 -9.39
CA ARG A 106 -13.29 2.54 -9.94
C ARG A 106 -11.83 2.64 -10.38
N ILE A 107 -10.89 2.23 -9.54
CA ILE A 107 -9.46 2.33 -9.88
C ILE A 107 -9.04 1.28 -10.92
N VAL A 108 -9.65 0.08 -10.92
CA VAL A 108 -9.40 -0.94 -11.94
C VAL A 108 -9.90 -0.46 -13.31
N GLN A 109 -11.08 0.16 -13.39
CA GLN A 109 -11.59 0.76 -14.63
C GLN A 109 -10.70 1.89 -15.16
N ALA A 110 -9.98 2.58 -14.27
CA ALA A 110 -9.01 3.60 -14.64
C ALA A 110 -7.63 3.05 -15.05
N GLY A 111 -7.41 1.73 -14.93
CA GLY A 111 -6.19 1.06 -15.38
C GLY A 111 -5.29 0.51 -14.26
N ALA A 112 -5.72 0.56 -13.00
CA ALA A 112 -4.97 -0.09 -11.92
C ALA A 112 -5.01 -1.62 -12.08
N GLN A 113 -3.92 -2.28 -11.68
CA GLN A 113 -3.73 -3.73 -11.78
C GLN A 113 -3.83 -4.35 -10.37
N PRO A 114 -5.00 -4.92 -9.97
CA PRO A 114 -5.18 -5.45 -8.64
C PRO A 114 -4.30 -6.68 -8.41
N ILE A 115 -3.72 -6.76 -7.23
CA ILE A 115 -2.90 -7.88 -6.79
C ILE A 115 -3.28 -8.27 -5.35
N SER A 116 -3.14 -9.56 -5.01
CA SER A 116 -3.20 -9.99 -3.61
C SER A 116 -1.83 -9.90 -2.95
N TRP A 117 -1.77 -9.82 -1.61
CA TRP A 117 -0.49 -9.78 -0.90
C TRP A 117 0.36 -11.04 -1.15
N VAL A 118 -0.27 -12.22 -1.30
CA VAL A 118 0.43 -13.46 -1.67
C VAL A 118 0.95 -13.41 -3.09
N GLY A 119 0.15 -12.87 -4.03
CA GLY A 119 0.59 -12.65 -5.41
C GLY A 119 1.79 -11.71 -5.47
N LEU A 120 1.73 -10.60 -4.72
CA LEU A 120 2.84 -9.66 -4.59
C LEU A 120 4.11 -10.32 -4.02
N ALA A 121 3.98 -11.10 -2.94
CA ALA A 121 5.09 -11.84 -2.36
C ALA A 121 5.74 -12.78 -3.39
N GLY A 122 4.93 -13.46 -4.21
CA GLY A 122 5.40 -14.29 -5.31
C GLY A 122 6.12 -13.50 -6.40
N GLU A 123 5.59 -12.33 -6.77
CA GLU A 123 6.24 -11.45 -7.76
C GLU A 123 7.57 -10.89 -7.27
N LEU A 124 7.71 -10.57 -6.01
CA LEU A 124 8.96 -10.10 -5.41
C LEU A 124 9.97 -11.24 -5.25
N GLN A 125 9.53 -12.42 -4.85
CA GLN A 125 10.38 -13.60 -4.70
C GLN A 125 10.89 -14.13 -6.05
N ARG A 126 10.03 -14.22 -7.06
CA ARG A 126 10.31 -14.66 -8.42
C ARG A 126 10.84 -16.10 -8.57
N ASP A 127 11.74 -16.55 -7.72
CA ASP A 127 12.41 -17.83 -7.85
C ASP A 127 12.75 -18.40 -6.47
N TRP A 128 12.31 -19.62 -6.21
CA TRP A 128 12.56 -20.32 -4.95
C TRP A 128 14.03 -20.71 -4.75
N VAL A 129 14.84 -20.67 -5.80
CA VAL A 129 16.30 -20.85 -5.71
C VAL A 129 16.97 -19.65 -5.02
N ARG A 130 16.32 -18.50 -4.92
CA ARG A 130 16.78 -17.34 -4.16
C ARG A 130 16.70 -17.61 -2.65
N ARG A 131 17.63 -18.43 -2.14
CA ARG A 131 17.63 -18.96 -0.76
C ARG A 131 17.66 -17.90 0.33
N GLY A 132 18.13 -16.67 0.04
CA GLY A 132 18.21 -15.58 1.00
C GLY A 132 16.85 -15.06 1.50
N THR A 133 15.76 -15.27 0.74
CA THR A 133 14.41 -14.76 1.07
C THR A 133 13.33 -15.84 0.98
N ALA A 134 13.59 -16.95 0.29
CA ALA A 134 12.59 -17.98 0.03
C ALA A 134 11.96 -18.56 1.31
N ARG A 135 12.77 -18.82 2.34
CA ARG A 135 12.31 -19.36 3.61
C ARG A 135 11.38 -18.37 4.33
N GLU A 136 11.80 -17.12 4.41
CA GLU A 136 11.03 -16.05 5.07
C GLU A 136 9.67 -15.83 4.39
N VAL A 137 9.63 -15.82 3.04
CA VAL A 137 8.37 -15.71 2.29
C VAL A 137 7.44 -16.89 2.58
N VAL A 138 7.97 -18.12 2.61
CA VAL A 138 7.17 -19.31 2.96
C VAL A 138 6.62 -19.22 4.37
N ASP A 139 7.45 -18.85 5.34
CA ASP A 139 7.06 -18.73 6.75
C ASP A 139 5.96 -17.67 6.94
N ILE A 140 6.07 -16.51 6.28
CA ILE A 140 5.04 -15.45 6.31
C ILE A 140 3.72 -15.95 5.72
N VAL A 141 3.76 -16.60 4.55
CA VAL A 141 2.55 -17.13 3.88
C VAL A 141 1.86 -18.20 4.72
N LEU A 142 2.61 -19.12 5.32
CA LEU A 142 2.05 -20.17 6.18
C LEU A 142 1.45 -19.60 7.47
N THR A 143 2.14 -18.65 8.13
CA THR A 143 1.65 -18.01 9.35
C THR A 143 0.33 -17.27 9.09
N ALA A 144 0.25 -16.50 8.00
CA ALA A 144 -0.96 -15.78 7.64
C ALA A 144 -2.14 -16.72 7.31
N ARG A 145 -1.88 -17.92 6.76
CA ARG A 145 -2.94 -18.94 6.54
C ARG A 145 -3.47 -19.51 7.85
N LEU A 146 -2.61 -19.77 8.82
CA LEU A 146 -3.00 -20.29 10.13
C LEU A 146 -3.86 -19.28 10.89
N LEU A 147 -3.52 -17.99 10.84
CA LEU A 147 -4.30 -16.92 11.47
C LEU A 147 -5.70 -16.73 10.86
N LYS A 148 -5.91 -17.09 9.59
CA LYS A 148 -7.23 -17.03 8.93
C LYS A 148 -8.09 -18.29 9.17
N ALA A 149 -7.50 -19.36 9.66
CA ALA A 149 -8.18 -20.63 9.92
C ALA A 149 -8.62 -20.79 11.38
N ALA A 150 -8.22 -19.88 12.27
CA ALA A 150 -8.61 -19.78 13.68
C ALA A 150 -9.74 -18.77 13.88
#